data_8e986512e8b5c88cdf389bea82d2f580
#
_entry.id   8e986512e8b5c88cdf389bea82d2f580
#
_cell.length_a   1.000
_cell.length_b   1.000
_cell.length_c   1.000
_cell.angle_alpha   90.00
_cell.angle_beta   90.00
_cell.angle_gamma   90.00
#
_symmetry.space_group_name_H-M   'P 1'
#
loop_
_entity.id
_entity.type
_entity.pdbx_description
1 polymer ?
#
loop_
_entity_poly.entity_id
_entity_poly.type
_entity_poly.pdbx_seq_one_letter_code
_entity_poly.pdbx_strand_id
1 'polypeptide(L)'
;MPGSWLLLPILFPLLGGLGVLGIHTLKTRRRVIFLLLAVQLALVAVLGARAAESAQILTLAGGVRLVLQADALGRLFSLLICAVWLAVAVFAFEYMNHEGHRERFFGFYLMTLGAMMGVCFAGNLVTLYLFYEMMTLLSVPLVLHIGTRKALDAAYRYLGFSVAGAGLGLLGLFVLQGYCTTDLFTPGGVLDALRAGEDRELLLAVFFVMAIGFGCKAGMFPLHAWLPIAHPVAPAPASAVLSGLITKMGVLALIRVVYYLFGWSFLDGSWAQTAVLVLSLITVFMGSSLALREDTLKKRLAYSTVSQVSYVIFGLMLFHPLALEGAIYQAVFHAIAKNALFMATGAIIYQTHLTQVSQLRGIGGPYSITMWCFTLASLSLVGIPPTGGFVSKWFLAEGALAAETGPMAFWGIGVLMVSALLTAGYLLPIVVRAFFPGKDFDQQSVVRQQNTWLMWITLCLLTAAVVLLGMFPGVLDPLMEGIVGPMFQG
;
A
#
# COMPACT_ATOMS: atom_id res chain seq x y z
N MET A 1 -30.73 -6.93 10.77
CA MET A 1 -30.37 -6.06 9.65
C MET A 1 -29.50 -6.91 8.71
N PRO A 2 -29.89 -7.14 7.47
CA PRO A 2 -29.03 -7.86 6.52
C PRO A 2 -27.74 -7.06 6.34
N GLY A 3 -26.59 -7.72 6.43
CA GLY A 3 -25.28 -7.09 6.25
C GLY A 3 -24.54 -6.58 7.50
N SER A 4 -25.12 -6.64 8.71
CA SER A 4 -24.43 -6.24 9.95
C SER A 4 -23.14 -7.04 10.23
N TRP A 5 -23.01 -8.20 9.63
CA TRP A 5 -21.82 -9.05 9.70
C TRP A 5 -20.58 -8.39 9.03
N LEU A 6 -20.76 -7.36 8.16
CA LEU A 6 -19.66 -6.56 7.59
C LEU A 6 -18.90 -5.75 8.67
N LEU A 7 -19.49 -5.57 9.84
CA LEU A 7 -18.80 -4.99 11.01
C LEU A 7 -17.77 -5.95 11.63
N LEU A 8 -17.94 -7.27 11.48
CA LEU A 8 -17.07 -8.24 12.12
C LEU A 8 -15.60 -8.07 11.75
N PRO A 9 -15.21 -7.98 10.44
CA PRO A 9 -13.80 -7.82 10.06
C PRO A 9 -13.20 -6.48 10.51
N ILE A 10 -14.01 -5.52 10.91
CA ILE A 10 -13.59 -4.22 11.44
C ILE A 10 -13.43 -4.30 12.97
N LEU A 11 -14.49 -4.72 13.67
CA LEU A 11 -14.51 -4.72 15.13
C LEU A 11 -13.64 -5.83 15.74
N PHE A 12 -13.55 -6.98 15.07
CA PHE A 12 -12.80 -8.12 15.60
C PHE A 12 -11.31 -7.80 15.82
N PRO A 13 -10.54 -7.23 14.86
CA PRO A 13 -9.16 -6.84 15.13
C PRO A 13 -9.05 -5.57 16.01
N LEU A 14 -10.04 -4.64 16.00
CA LEU A 14 -10.04 -3.50 16.90
C LEU A 14 -10.14 -3.94 18.37
N LEU A 15 -11.12 -4.78 18.69
CA LEU A 15 -11.31 -5.34 20.04
C LEU A 15 -10.19 -6.29 20.43
N GLY A 16 -9.72 -7.12 19.46
CA GLY A 16 -8.58 -7.99 19.64
C GLY A 16 -7.30 -7.22 19.99
N GLY A 17 -7.08 -6.07 19.35
CA GLY A 17 -5.96 -5.18 19.64
C GLY A 17 -6.02 -4.60 21.06
N LEU A 18 -7.19 -4.15 21.50
CA LEU A 18 -7.40 -3.70 22.88
C LEU A 18 -7.15 -4.86 23.87
N GLY A 19 -7.66 -6.05 23.60
CA GLY A 19 -7.44 -7.23 24.46
C GLY A 19 -5.97 -7.63 24.58
N VAL A 20 -5.20 -7.51 23.49
CA VAL A 20 -3.76 -7.86 23.48
C VAL A 20 -2.93 -6.92 24.37
N LEU A 21 -3.35 -5.68 24.59
CA LEU A 21 -2.68 -4.73 25.51
C LEU A 21 -2.61 -5.27 26.94
N GLY A 22 -3.59 -6.05 27.38
CA GLY A 22 -3.67 -6.66 28.72
C GLY A 22 -2.94 -8.00 28.85
N ILE A 23 -2.38 -8.57 27.76
CA ILE A 23 -1.72 -9.88 27.82
C ILE A 23 -0.23 -9.71 28.13
N HIS A 24 0.19 -10.07 29.33
CA HIS A 24 1.58 -9.93 29.79
C HIS A 24 2.48 -11.07 29.31
N THR A 25 1.96 -12.32 29.21
CA THR A 25 2.75 -13.50 28.87
C THR A 25 3.06 -13.57 27.38
N LEU A 26 4.34 -13.59 27.01
CA LEU A 26 4.80 -13.57 25.61
C LEU A 26 4.24 -14.74 24.78
N LYS A 27 4.27 -15.98 25.32
CA LYS A 27 3.77 -17.17 24.60
C LYS A 27 2.26 -17.06 24.32
N THR A 28 1.48 -16.66 25.33
CA THR A 28 0.03 -16.47 25.17
C THR A 28 -0.29 -15.36 24.17
N ARG A 29 0.41 -14.23 24.27
CA ARG A 29 0.25 -13.09 23.35
C ARG A 29 0.47 -13.51 21.89
N ARG A 30 1.57 -14.20 21.58
CA ARG A 30 1.87 -14.70 20.24
C ARG A 30 0.77 -15.63 19.71
N ARG A 31 0.29 -16.57 20.53
CA ARG A 31 -0.79 -17.50 20.16
C ARG A 31 -2.09 -16.75 19.88
N VAL A 32 -2.47 -15.84 20.76
CA VAL A 32 -3.70 -15.04 20.62
C VAL A 32 -3.63 -14.18 19.35
N ILE A 33 -2.53 -13.45 19.09
CA ILE A 33 -2.38 -12.64 17.90
C ILE A 33 -2.45 -13.50 16.63
N PHE A 34 -1.75 -14.65 16.61
CA PHE A 34 -1.78 -15.55 15.47
C PHE A 34 -3.21 -16.05 15.20
N LEU A 35 -3.94 -16.48 16.22
CA LEU A 35 -5.31 -16.94 16.10
C LEU A 35 -6.26 -15.82 15.63
N LEU A 36 -6.12 -14.62 16.21
CA LEU A 36 -6.90 -13.46 15.79
C LEU A 36 -6.70 -13.16 14.31
N LEU A 37 -5.46 -13.15 13.83
CA LEU A 37 -5.15 -12.87 12.43
C LEU A 37 -5.54 -14.01 11.48
N ALA A 38 -5.41 -15.27 11.90
CA ALA A 38 -5.86 -16.42 11.13
C ALA A 38 -7.39 -16.44 10.99
N VAL A 39 -8.12 -16.18 12.08
CA VAL A 39 -9.58 -16.04 12.06
C VAL A 39 -10.00 -14.83 11.20
N GLN A 40 -9.30 -13.71 11.30
CA GLN A 40 -9.55 -12.52 10.47
C GLN A 40 -9.39 -12.83 8.97
N LEU A 41 -8.32 -13.53 8.59
CA LEU A 41 -8.09 -13.93 7.21
C LEU A 41 -9.20 -14.90 6.72
N ALA A 42 -9.56 -15.89 7.53
CA ALA A 42 -10.66 -16.81 7.20
C ALA A 42 -12.01 -16.08 7.06
N LEU A 43 -12.30 -15.13 7.96
CA LEU A 43 -13.48 -14.30 7.91
C LEU A 43 -13.55 -13.51 6.60
N VAL A 44 -12.48 -12.81 6.24
CA VAL A 44 -12.42 -12.03 4.98
C VAL A 44 -12.51 -12.92 3.75
N ALA A 45 -11.89 -14.12 3.77
CA ALA A 45 -11.98 -15.07 2.66
C ALA A 45 -13.42 -15.59 2.46
N VAL A 46 -14.14 -15.91 3.56
CA VAL A 46 -15.57 -16.30 3.51
C VAL A 46 -16.43 -15.16 2.97
N LEU A 47 -16.15 -13.93 3.37
CA LEU A 47 -16.84 -12.74 2.85
C LEU A 47 -16.56 -12.52 1.35
N GLY A 48 -15.34 -12.82 0.91
CA GLY A 48 -14.96 -12.77 -0.50
C GLY A 48 -15.76 -13.72 -1.41
N ALA A 49 -16.26 -14.83 -0.86
CA ALA A 49 -17.04 -15.81 -1.60
C ALA A 49 -18.54 -15.50 -1.67
N ARG A 50 -19.06 -14.49 -0.94
CA ARG A 50 -20.47 -14.11 -0.93
C ARG A 50 -20.79 -13.08 -2.01
N ALA A 51 -22.07 -12.93 -2.36
CA ALA A 51 -22.53 -11.84 -3.23
C ALA A 51 -22.24 -10.45 -2.61
N ALA A 52 -22.16 -9.43 -3.46
CA ALA A 52 -21.97 -8.07 -2.97
C ALA A 52 -23.15 -7.65 -2.09
N GLU A 53 -22.84 -7.24 -0.86
CA GLU A 53 -23.83 -6.77 0.10
C GLU A 53 -23.47 -5.39 0.58
N SER A 54 -24.48 -4.57 0.86
CA SER A 54 -24.33 -3.26 1.53
C SER A 54 -25.12 -3.23 2.82
N ALA A 55 -24.59 -2.53 3.82
CA ALA A 55 -25.25 -2.36 5.11
C ALA A 55 -25.09 -0.93 5.61
N GLN A 56 -26.19 -0.27 5.87
CA GLN A 56 -26.19 0.97 6.64
C GLN A 56 -26.00 0.62 8.13
N ILE A 57 -24.95 1.17 8.72
CA ILE A 57 -24.57 0.87 10.11
C ILE A 57 -25.15 1.90 11.08
N LEU A 58 -25.05 3.18 10.71
CA LEU A 58 -25.46 4.28 11.57
C LEU A 58 -25.85 5.47 10.71
N THR A 59 -26.81 6.25 11.20
CA THR A 59 -27.10 7.59 10.69
C THR A 59 -26.65 8.61 11.72
N LEU A 60 -25.73 9.47 11.33
CA LEU A 60 -25.23 10.57 12.14
C LEU A 60 -26.19 11.77 12.07
N ALA A 61 -25.91 12.82 12.84
CA ALA A 61 -26.65 14.08 12.76
C ALA A 61 -26.66 14.65 11.32
N GLY A 62 -27.73 15.28 10.91
CA GLY A 62 -27.86 15.82 9.56
C GLY A 62 -28.17 14.79 8.46
N GLY A 63 -28.53 13.54 8.83
CA GLY A 63 -28.87 12.49 7.88
C GLY A 63 -27.67 11.80 7.21
N VAL A 64 -26.45 12.10 7.66
CA VAL A 64 -25.21 11.50 7.14
C VAL A 64 -25.16 10.01 7.51
N ARG A 65 -25.05 9.14 6.50
CA ARG A 65 -25.09 7.70 6.69
C ARG A 65 -23.68 7.10 6.70
N LEU A 66 -23.42 6.21 7.64
CA LEU A 66 -22.27 5.31 7.60
C LEU A 66 -22.70 4.00 6.96
N VAL A 67 -22.12 3.69 5.81
CA VAL A 67 -22.47 2.53 5.00
C VAL A 67 -21.24 1.69 4.74
N LEU A 68 -21.37 0.38 4.93
CA LEU A 68 -20.39 -0.61 4.52
C LEU A 68 -20.86 -1.36 3.27
N GLN A 69 -19.95 -1.67 2.38
CA GLN A 69 -20.20 -2.39 1.13
C GLN A 69 -19.05 -3.33 0.81
N ALA A 70 -19.35 -4.61 0.61
CA ALA A 70 -18.38 -5.60 0.21
C ALA A 70 -18.42 -5.82 -1.31
N ASP A 71 -17.82 -4.93 -2.07
CA ASP A 71 -17.66 -5.08 -3.52
C ASP A 71 -16.34 -5.80 -3.89
N ALA A 72 -16.12 -6.09 -5.16
CA ALA A 72 -14.95 -6.84 -5.64
C ALA A 72 -13.63 -6.12 -5.28
N LEU A 73 -13.59 -4.78 -5.38
CA LEU A 73 -12.41 -3.98 -5.04
C LEU A 73 -12.07 -4.08 -3.54
N GLY A 74 -13.05 -3.88 -2.66
CA GLY A 74 -12.87 -4.00 -1.22
C GLY A 74 -12.45 -5.41 -0.80
N ARG A 75 -12.97 -6.44 -1.45
CA ARG A 75 -12.61 -7.85 -1.21
C ARG A 75 -11.16 -8.14 -1.59
N LEU A 76 -10.71 -7.71 -2.78
CA LEU A 76 -9.33 -7.89 -3.22
C LEU A 76 -8.35 -7.26 -2.23
N PHE A 77 -8.58 -5.98 -1.87
CA PHE A 77 -7.69 -5.27 -0.95
C PHE A 77 -7.75 -5.85 0.46
N SER A 78 -8.91 -6.19 0.98
CA SER A 78 -9.02 -6.77 2.34
C SER A 78 -8.35 -8.14 2.44
N LEU A 79 -8.47 -9.00 1.42
CA LEU A 79 -7.80 -10.30 1.37
C LEU A 79 -6.28 -10.14 1.30
N LEU A 80 -5.78 -9.28 0.40
CA LEU A 80 -4.36 -8.95 0.28
C LEU A 80 -3.79 -8.46 1.62
N ILE A 81 -4.50 -7.50 2.25
CA ILE A 81 -4.06 -6.90 3.52
C ILE A 81 -4.00 -7.98 4.60
N CYS A 82 -5.06 -8.76 4.81
CA CYS A 82 -5.08 -9.78 5.86
C CYS A 82 -4.01 -10.84 5.67
N ALA A 83 -3.78 -11.32 4.44
CA ALA A 83 -2.76 -12.33 4.15
C ALA A 83 -1.35 -11.80 4.44
N VAL A 84 -1.01 -10.61 3.94
CA VAL A 84 0.31 -9.99 4.15
C VAL A 84 0.48 -9.55 5.61
N TRP A 85 -0.58 -9.05 6.25
CA TRP A 85 -0.55 -8.64 7.67
C TRP A 85 -0.23 -9.81 8.60
N LEU A 86 -0.83 -10.98 8.36
CA LEU A 86 -0.52 -12.20 9.08
C LEU A 86 0.97 -12.60 8.90
N ALA A 87 1.49 -12.59 7.67
CA ALA A 87 2.88 -12.91 7.40
C ALA A 87 3.84 -11.95 8.13
N VAL A 88 3.56 -10.64 8.08
CA VAL A 88 4.36 -9.62 8.79
C VAL A 88 4.27 -9.79 10.31
N ALA A 89 3.11 -10.19 10.86
CA ALA A 89 2.97 -10.45 12.29
C ALA A 89 3.84 -11.62 12.75
N VAL A 90 3.90 -12.71 11.97
CA VAL A 90 4.78 -13.87 12.28
C VAL A 90 6.26 -13.46 12.27
N PHE A 91 6.67 -12.65 11.30
CA PHE A 91 8.01 -12.03 11.29
C PHE A 91 8.24 -11.16 12.54
N ALA A 92 7.24 -10.33 12.89
CA ALA A 92 7.33 -9.43 14.03
C ALA A 92 7.44 -10.17 15.36
N PHE A 93 6.93 -11.39 15.49
CA PHE A 93 7.09 -12.19 16.71
C PHE A 93 8.55 -12.42 17.09
N GLU A 94 9.43 -12.50 16.10
CA GLU A 94 10.86 -12.64 16.33
C GLU A 94 11.54 -11.27 16.41
N TYR A 95 11.26 -10.40 15.43
CA TYR A 95 11.86 -9.07 15.34
C TYR A 95 11.67 -8.25 16.62
N MET A 96 10.45 -8.25 17.17
CA MET A 96 10.12 -7.50 18.38
C MET A 96 10.71 -8.08 19.68
N ASN A 97 11.49 -9.19 19.64
CA ASN A 97 12.15 -9.72 20.83
C ASN A 97 13.22 -8.78 21.41
N HIS A 98 13.83 -7.95 20.58
CA HIS A 98 14.82 -6.98 21.01
C HIS A 98 14.25 -5.57 21.23
N GLU A 99 12.93 -5.40 20.98
CA GLU A 99 12.23 -4.13 21.18
C GLU A 99 11.45 -4.12 22.51
N GLY A 100 11.35 -2.98 23.14
CA GLY A 100 10.50 -2.77 24.29
C GLY A 100 9.02 -2.64 23.93
N HIS A 101 8.14 -2.62 24.93
CA HIS A 101 6.70 -2.31 24.78
C HIS A 101 5.99 -3.08 23.66
N ARG A 102 6.22 -4.39 23.57
CA ARG A 102 5.68 -5.29 22.52
C ARG A 102 4.15 -5.32 22.53
N GLU A 103 3.51 -5.26 23.72
CA GLU A 103 2.06 -5.20 23.87
C GLU A 103 1.48 -3.99 23.15
N ARG A 104 2.09 -2.82 23.32
CA ARG A 104 1.69 -1.59 22.65
C ARG A 104 1.82 -1.73 21.12
N PHE A 105 2.94 -2.28 20.63
CA PHE A 105 3.13 -2.51 19.20
C PHE A 105 2.02 -3.39 18.62
N PHE A 106 1.80 -4.58 19.17
CA PHE A 106 0.83 -5.52 18.64
C PHE A 106 -0.62 -5.06 18.86
N GLY A 107 -0.91 -4.33 19.93
CA GLY A 107 -2.22 -3.72 20.14
C GLY A 107 -2.58 -2.75 19.02
N PHE A 108 -1.71 -1.77 18.75
CA PHE A 108 -1.93 -0.81 17.67
C PHE A 108 -1.81 -1.45 16.27
N TYR A 109 -1.00 -2.47 16.12
CA TYR A 109 -0.90 -3.25 14.88
C TYR A 109 -2.25 -3.88 14.52
N LEU A 110 -2.91 -4.57 15.44
CA LEU A 110 -4.24 -5.15 15.23
C LEU A 110 -5.33 -4.08 15.05
N MET A 111 -5.32 -3.02 15.86
CA MET A 111 -6.29 -1.94 15.72
C MET A 111 -6.17 -1.24 14.37
N THR A 112 -4.95 -1.04 13.86
CA THR A 112 -4.74 -0.47 12.51
C THR A 112 -5.33 -1.37 11.43
N LEU A 113 -5.21 -2.69 11.55
CA LEU A 113 -5.85 -3.63 10.63
C LEU A 113 -7.37 -3.46 10.60
N GLY A 114 -8.01 -3.31 11.77
CA GLY A 114 -9.45 -3.08 11.85
C GLY A 114 -9.90 -1.81 11.13
N ALA A 115 -9.16 -0.72 11.31
CA ALA A 115 -9.44 0.52 10.59
C ALA A 115 -9.25 0.37 9.07
N MET A 116 -8.22 -0.38 8.62
CA MET A 116 -8.01 -0.67 7.20
C MET A 116 -9.15 -1.50 6.61
N MET A 117 -9.71 -2.46 7.35
CA MET A 117 -10.91 -3.17 6.91
C MET A 117 -12.10 -2.22 6.72
N GLY A 118 -12.24 -1.22 7.60
CA GLY A 118 -13.24 -0.17 7.44
C GLY A 118 -13.04 0.66 6.16
N VAL A 119 -11.80 0.96 5.78
CA VAL A 119 -11.49 1.62 4.49
C VAL A 119 -11.83 0.72 3.30
N CYS A 120 -11.48 -0.57 3.38
CA CYS A 120 -11.76 -1.53 2.29
C CYS A 120 -13.27 -1.69 2.04
N PHE A 121 -14.05 -1.76 3.10
CA PHE A 121 -15.49 -1.97 3.03
C PHE A 121 -16.32 -0.68 3.11
N ALA A 122 -15.71 0.50 2.99
CA ALA A 122 -16.46 1.74 2.94
C ALA A 122 -17.39 1.78 1.71
N GLY A 123 -18.69 1.99 1.95
CA GLY A 123 -19.71 2.07 0.91
C GLY A 123 -20.01 3.50 0.46
N ASN A 124 -19.45 4.51 1.14
CA ASN A 124 -19.57 5.92 0.76
C ASN A 124 -18.35 6.73 1.24
N LEU A 125 -18.25 7.96 0.75
CA LEU A 125 -17.09 8.83 1.03
C LEU A 125 -16.96 9.18 2.52
N VAL A 126 -18.06 9.33 3.24
CA VAL A 126 -18.05 9.64 4.68
C VAL A 126 -17.45 8.47 5.47
N THR A 127 -17.91 7.25 5.20
CA THR A 127 -17.40 6.04 5.86
C THR A 127 -15.93 5.84 5.54
N LEU A 128 -15.54 6.04 4.27
CA LEU A 128 -14.14 5.99 3.84
C LEU A 128 -13.30 6.99 4.62
N TYR A 129 -13.71 8.24 4.72
CA TYR A 129 -12.99 9.29 5.42
C TYR A 129 -12.82 8.95 6.91
N LEU A 130 -13.89 8.50 7.57
CA LEU A 130 -13.87 8.13 8.99
C LEU A 130 -12.81 7.06 9.29
N PHE A 131 -12.85 5.95 8.55
CA PHE A 131 -11.89 4.85 8.75
C PHE A 131 -10.48 5.19 8.27
N TYR A 132 -10.36 6.04 7.27
CA TYR A 132 -9.07 6.54 6.76
C TYR A 132 -8.34 7.37 7.82
N GLU A 133 -9.04 8.26 8.53
CA GLU A 133 -8.48 9.02 9.64
C GLU A 133 -8.22 8.12 10.85
N MET A 134 -9.13 7.21 11.18
CA MET A 134 -8.92 6.24 12.25
C MET A 134 -7.67 5.38 12.00
N MET A 135 -7.47 4.92 10.77
CA MET A 135 -6.25 4.19 10.37
C MET A 135 -4.99 5.06 10.59
N THR A 136 -5.06 6.34 10.23
CA THR A 136 -3.93 7.27 10.45
C THR A 136 -3.58 7.34 11.92
N LEU A 137 -4.55 7.64 12.77
CA LEU A 137 -4.35 7.78 14.22
C LEU A 137 -3.81 6.50 14.87
N LEU A 138 -4.35 5.34 14.48
CA LEU A 138 -3.95 4.05 15.03
C LEU A 138 -2.57 3.57 14.52
N SER A 139 -2.12 4.06 13.37
CA SER A 139 -0.79 3.71 12.83
C SER A 139 0.34 4.64 13.30
N VAL A 140 0.04 5.84 13.82
CA VAL A 140 1.07 6.74 14.39
C VAL A 140 1.91 6.07 15.48
N PRO A 141 1.33 5.32 16.45
CA PRO A 141 2.11 4.63 17.48
C PRO A 141 3.08 3.56 16.93
N LEU A 142 2.83 3.03 15.74
CA LEU A 142 3.77 2.10 15.08
C LEU A 142 5.02 2.83 14.59
N VAL A 143 4.90 4.07 14.11
CA VAL A 143 6.04 4.92 13.73
C VAL A 143 6.80 5.40 14.96
N LEU A 144 6.07 5.81 16.00
CA LEU A 144 6.62 6.33 17.26
C LEU A 144 7.19 5.25 18.18
N HIS A 145 7.07 3.97 17.84
CA HIS A 145 7.29 2.83 18.74
C HIS A 145 8.58 2.91 19.55
N ILE A 146 9.71 3.27 18.91
CA ILE A 146 11.04 3.35 19.55
C ILE A 146 11.12 4.48 20.58
N GLY A 147 10.27 5.51 20.52
CA GLY A 147 10.17 6.59 21.50
C GLY A 147 11.32 7.60 21.48
N THR A 148 12.21 7.56 20.50
CA THR A 148 13.29 8.56 20.36
C THR A 148 12.76 9.90 19.85
N ARG A 149 13.50 10.99 20.09
CA ARG A 149 13.13 12.31 19.57
C ARG A 149 12.96 12.32 18.05
N LYS A 150 13.82 11.59 17.33
CA LYS A 150 13.71 11.43 15.87
C LYS A 150 12.42 10.69 15.47
N ALA A 151 12.02 9.68 16.24
CA ALA A 151 10.75 8.96 15.99
C ALA A 151 9.55 9.84 16.29
N LEU A 152 9.62 10.70 17.31
CA LEU A 152 8.58 11.68 17.64
C LEU A 152 8.40 12.69 16.50
N ASP A 153 9.50 13.29 16.02
CA ASP A 153 9.47 14.25 14.91
C ASP A 153 8.94 13.60 13.62
N ALA A 154 9.31 12.36 13.34
CA ALA A 154 8.79 11.60 12.21
C ALA A 154 7.30 11.30 12.33
N ALA A 155 6.82 10.94 13.53
CA ALA A 155 5.42 10.69 13.81
C ALA A 155 4.56 11.97 13.64
N TYR A 156 5.05 13.11 14.11
CA TYR A 156 4.38 14.41 13.89
C TYR A 156 4.29 14.76 12.40
N ARG A 157 5.37 14.56 11.64
CA ARG A 157 5.34 14.78 10.18
C ARG A 157 4.38 13.83 9.50
N TYR A 158 4.42 12.53 9.83
CA TYR A 158 3.48 11.55 9.30
C TYR A 158 2.03 11.95 9.58
N LEU A 159 1.72 12.33 10.83
CA LEU A 159 0.39 12.77 11.22
C LEU A 159 -0.01 14.06 10.49
N GLY A 160 0.84 15.08 10.47
CA GLY A 160 0.58 16.37 9.83
C GLY A 160 0.28 16.24 8.33
N PHE A 161 1.13 15.51 7.58
CA PHE A 161 0.88 15.25 6.16
C PHE A 161 -0.41 14.44 5.94
N SER A 162 -0.67 13.44 6.78
CA SER A 162 -1.85 12.60 6.64
C SER A 162 -3.15 13.35 6.92
N VAL A 163 -3.21 14.13 7.99
CA VAL A 163 -4.39 14.95 8.35
C VAL A 163 -4.61 16.06 7.32
N ALA A 164 -3.54 16.73 6.87
CA ALA A 164 -3.65 17.72 5.81
C ALA A 164 -4.19 17.11 4.51
N GLY A 165 -3.67 15.93 4.10
CA GLY A 165 -4.15 15.22 2.92
C GLY A 165 -5.62 14.78 3.05
N ALA A 166 -6.01 14.23 4.18
CA ALA A 166 -7.41 13.83 4.42
C ALA A 166 -8.34 15.06 4.51
N GLY A 167 -7.86 16.18 5.04
CA GLY A 167 -8.60 17.46 5.04
C GLY A 167 -8.94 17.94 3.63
N LEU A 168 -8.04 17.76 2.65
CA LEU A 168 -8.34 18.02 1.24
C LEU A 168 -9.42 17.09 0.70
N GLY A 169 -9.42 15.81 1.10
CA GLY A 169 -10.49 14.86 0.79
C GLY A 169 -11.83 15.26 1.43
N LEU A 170 -11.81 15.76 2.66
CA LEU A 170 -12.99 16.24 3.37
C LEU A 170 -13.61 17.47 2.70
N LEU A 171 -12.78 18.40 2.22
CA LEU A 171 -13.25 19.54 1.45
C LEU A 171 -14.05 19.07 0.22
N GLY A 172 -13.54 18.09 -0.51
CA GLY A 172 -14.25 17.49 -1.64
C GLY A 172 -15.59 16.87 -1.21
N LEU A 173 -15.64 16.18 -0.06
CA LEU A 173 -16.87 15.59 0.46
C LEU A 173 -17.96 16.65 0.65
N PHE A 174 -17.63 17.81 1.26
CA PHE A 174 -18.61 18.87 1.47
C PHE A 174 -19.14 19.47 0.16
N VAL A 175 -18.27 19.69 -0.83
CA VAL A 175 -18.70 20.24 -2.11
C VAL A 175 -19.58 19.23 -2.87
N LEU A 176 -19.19 17.95 -2.90
CA LEU A 176 -19.88 16.92 -3.68
C LEU A 176 -21.29 16.57 -3.18
N GLN A 177 -21.65 16.89 -1.94
CA GLN A 177 -23.00 16.60 -1.40
C GLN A 177 -24.13 17.19 -2.26
N GLY A 178 -23.90 18.33 -2.94
CA GLY A 178 -24.89 18.97 -3.81
C GLY A 178 -24.94 18.45 -5.23
N TYR A 179 -23.96 17.64 -5.65
CA TYR A 179 -23.75 17.21 -7.03
C TYR A 179 -23.91 15.73 -7.27
N CYS A 180 -24.08 14.92 -6.22
CA CYS A 180 -24.25 13.47 -6.36
C CYS A 180 -25.72 13.06 -6.32
N THR A 181 -26.08 12.10 -7.18
CA THR A 181 -27.42 11.50 -7.23
C THR A 181 -27.65 10.53 -6.07
N THR A 182 -26.58 9.95 -5.55
CA THR A 182 -26.56 9.06 -4.38
C THR A 182 -25.29 9.28 -3.56
N ASP A 183 -25.35 8.94 -2.27
CA ASP A 183 -24.15 8.93 -1.41
C ASP A 183 -23.37 7.60 -1.46
N LEU A 184 -23.87 6.56 -2.15
CA LEU A 184 -23.22 5.26 -2.27
C LEU A 184 -22.20 5.24 -3.40
N PHE A 185 -21.10 4.56 -3.17
CA PHE A 185 -20.12 4.28 -4.23
C PHE A 185 -20.72 3.37 -5.28
N THR A 186 -20.81 3.86 -6.51
CA THR A 186 -21.33 3.14 -7.66
C THR A 186 -20.30 3.16 -8.81
N PRO A 187 -19.91 2.00 -9.37
CA PRO A 187 -19.04 1.98 -10.55
C PRO A 187 -19.61 2.86 -11.68
N GLY A 188 -18.73 3.59 -12.36
CA GLY A 188 -19.12 4.55 -13.41
C GLY A 188 -19.35 6.00 -12.92
N GLY A 189 -19.46 6.19 -11.60
CA GLY A 189 -19.64 7.53 -11.00
C GLY A 189 -21.09 7.78 -10.53
N VAL A 190 -21.26 8.84 -9.73
CA VAL A 190 -22.54 9.20 -9.11
C VAL A 190 -22.89 10.68 -9.29
N LEU A 191 -22.17 11.40 -10.13
CA LEU A 191 -22.45 12.81 -10.40
C LEU A 191 -23.77 12.97 -11.16
N ASP A 192 -24.57 13.95 -10.76
CA ASP A 192 -25.73 14.40 -11.52
C ASP A 192 -25.24 15.12 -12.80
N ALA A 193 -25.55 14.56 -13.96
CA ALA A 193 -25.00 15.03 -15.24
C ALA A 193 -25.35 16.50 -15.56
N LEU A 194 -26.55 16.95 -15.15
CA LEU A 194 -26.97 18.34 -15.41
C LEU A 194 -26.21 19.31 -14.53
N ARG A 195 -26.22 19.11 -13.21
CA ARG A 195 -25.54 19.97 -12.24
C ARG A 195 -24.02 19.94 -12.43
N ALA A 196 -23.48 18.75 -12.70
CA ALA A 196 -22.04 18.59 -12.94
C ALA A 196 -21.60 19.26 -14.25
N GLY A 197 -22.45 19.35 -15.25
CA GLY A 197 -22.20 20.07 -16.50
C GLY A 197 -22.13 21.58 -16.32
N GLU A 198 -23.00 22.15 -15.49
CA GLU A 198 -23.03 23.59 -15.18
C GLU A 198 -21.76 24.04 -14.43
N ASP A 199 -21.30 23.27 -13.46
CA ASP A 199 -20.16 23.61 -12.59
C ASP A 199 -18.91 22.74 -12.86
N ARG A 200 -18.70 22.32 -14.11
CA ARG A 200 -17.66 21.37 -14.52
C ARG A 200 -16.27 21.78 -14.01
N GLU A 201 -15.88 23.03 -14.17
CA GLU A 201 -14.56 23.53 -13.77
C GLU A 201 -14.36 23.49 -12.25
N LEU A 202 -15.39 23.81 -11.47
CA LEU A 202 -15.38 23.68 -10.02
C LEU A 202 -15.15 22.21 -9.62
N LEU A 203 -15.89 21.30 -10.22
CA LEU A 203 -15.80 19.87 -9.91
C LEU A 203 -14.46 19.27 -10.35
N LEU A 204 -13.87 19.69 -11.45
CA LEU A 204 -12.51 19.32 -11.84
C LEU A 204 -11.46 19.82 -10.84
N ALA A 205 -11.61 21.05 -10.32
CA ALA A 205 -10.74 21.57 -9.28
C ALA A 205 -10.90 20.80 -7.96
N VAL A 206 -12.13 20.45 -7.58
CA VAL A 206 -12.42 19.60 -6.43
C VAL A 206 -11.80 18.21 -6.57
N PHE A 207 -11.96 17.59 -7.74
CA PHE A 207 -11.30 16.33 -8.05
C PHE A 207 -9.79 16.42 -7.88
N PHE A 208 -9.15 17.43 -8.46
CA PHE A 208 -7.70 17.63 -8.37
C PHE A 208 -7.24 17.78 -6.91
N VAL A 209 -7.95 18.55 -6.10
CA VAL A 209 -7.67 18.75 -4.68
C VAL A 209 -7.80 17.42 -3.92
N MET A 210 -8.86 16.63 -4.17
CA MET A 210 -9.04 15.30 -3.56
C MET A 210 -7.94 14.33 -4.00
N ALA A 211 -7.54 14.38 -5.29
CA ALA A 211 -6.48 13.53 -5.81
C ALA A 211 -5.12 13.83 -5.14
N ILE A 212 -4.79 15.09 -4.90
CA ILE A 212 -3.61 15.50 -4.11
C ILE A 212 -3.76 15.02 -2.66
N GLY A 213 -4.93 15.17 -2.07
CA GLY A 213 -5.21 14.79 -0.69
C GLY A 213 -5.02 13.30 -0.41
N PHE A 214 -5.69 12.43 -1.16
CA PHE A 214 -5.53 10.98 -1.04
C PHE A 214 -4.18 10.50 -1.60
N GLY A 215 -3.65 11.18 -2.61
CA GLY A 215 -2.30 10.99 -3.13
C GLY A 215 -1.20 11.23 -2.10
N CYS A 216 -1.43 12.07 -1.09
CA CYS A 216 -0.53 12.26 0.04
C CYS A 216 -0.21 10.93 0.75
N LYS A 217 -1.22 10.13 1.10
CA LYS A 217 -1.02 8.82 1.75
C LYS A 217 -0.37 7.82 0.80
N ALA A 218 -0.68 7.89 -0.49
CA ALA A 218 -0.04 7.11 -1.54
C ALA A 218 1.44 7.51 -1.77
N GLY A 219 1.86 8.67 -1.28
CA GLY A 219 3.22 9.19 -1.42
C GLY A 219 3.45 9.96 -2.71
N MET A 220 2.41 10.56 -3.30
CA MET A 220 2.51 11.37 -4.51
C MET A 220 3.11 12.75 -4.22
N PHE A 221 3.92 13.25 -5.14
CA PHE A 221 4.40 14.64 -5.13
C PHE A 221 3.21 15.62 -5.21
N PRO A 222 3.21 16.71 -4.45
CA PRO A 222 4.29 17.22 -3.60
C PRO A 222 4.28 16.67 -2.15
N LEU A 223 3.28 15.89 -1.73
CA LEU A 223 3.05 15.51 -0.32
C LEU A 223 3.68 14.16 0.08
N HIS A 224 4.74 13.72 -0.61
CA HIS A 224 5.41 12.42 -0.40
C HIS A 224 6.40 12.38 0.77
N ALA A 225 6.82 13.54 1.29
CA ALA A 225 8.01 13.68 2.14
C ALA A 225 7.93 12.92 3.48
N TRP A 226 6.75 12.57 3.96
CA TRP A 226 6.58 11.80 5.19
C TRP A 226 7.15 10.37 5.09
N LEU A 227 7.07 9.73 3.91
CA LEU A 227 7.53 8.36 3.70
C LEU A 227 9.02 8.17 4.02
N PRO A 228 9.97 8.89 3.38
CA PRO A 228 11.39 8.72 3.65
C PRO A 228 11.82 9.18 5.06
N ILE A 229 10.93 9.87 5.79
CA ILE A 229 11.18 10.32 7.16
C ILE A 229 10.69 9.27 8.17
N ALA A 230 9.52 8.67 7.95
CA ALA A 230 8.92 7.70 8.87
C ALA A 230 9.62 6.33 8.85
N HIS A 231 10.01 5.82 7.66
CA HIS A 231 10.55 4.48 7.53
C HIS A 231 11.87 4.21 8.24
N PRO A 232 12.87 5.11 8.26
CA PRO A 232 14.13 4.85 8.95
C PRO A 232 13.98 4.64 10.46
N VAL A 233 13.02 5.32 11.09
CA VAL A 233 12.82 5.31 12.55
C VAL A 233 11.83 4.25 13.02
N ALA A 234 10.89 3.84 12.17
CA ALA A 234 9.91 2.80 12.52
C ALA A 234 10.57 1.40 12.59
N PRO A 235 10.10 0.49 13.47
CA PRO A 235 10.49 -0.92 13.42
C PRO A 235 10.24 -1.52 12.03
N ALA A 236 11.07 -2.51 11.63
CA ALA A 236 10.95 -3.08 10.29
C ALA A 236 9.56 -3.65 9.96
N PRO A 237 8.86 -4.36 10.86
CA PRO A 237 7.48 -4.80 10.61
C PRO A 237 6.51 -3.64 10.40
N ALA A 238 6.66 -2.53 11.14
CA ALA A 238 5.87 -1.32 10.93
C ALA A 238 6.19 -0.68 9.57
N SER A 239 7.47 -0.58 9.21
CA SER A 239 7.88 -0.06 7.89
C SER A 239 7.34 -0.93 6.74
N ALA A 240 7.30 -2.25 6.90
CA ALA A 240 6.75 -3.17 5.92
C ALA A 240 5.27 -2.88 5.63
N VAL A 241 4.43 -2.83 6.67
CA VAL A 241 2.99 -2.57 6.50
C VAL A 241 2.69 -1.12 6.08
N LEU A 242 3.45 -0.14 6.57
CA LEU A 242 3.31 1.26 6.15
C LEU A 242 3.54 1.42 4.64
N SER A 243 4.65 0.88 4.13
CA SER A 243 5.02 0.96 2.72
C SER A 243 4.17 0.04 1.85
N GLY A 244 4.00 -1.22 2.29
CA GLY A 244 3.35 -2.25 1.49
C GLY A 244 1.83 -2.13 1.46
N LEU A 245 1.17 -1.70 2.54
CA LEU A 245 -0.27 -1.80 2.70
C LEU A 245 -0.95 -0.46 3.00
N ILE A 246 -0.47 0.33 3.95
CA ILE A 246 -1.12 1.60 4.34
C ILE A 246 -1.10 2.61 3.18
N THR A 247 -0.02 2.67 2.40
CA THR A 247 0.02 3.50 1.18
C THR A 247 -1.05 3.09 0.15
N LYS A 248 -1.46 1.81 0.11
CA LYS A 248 -2.51 1.32 -0.78
C LYS A 248 -3.91 1.76 -0.36
N MET A 249 -4.09 2.19 0.88
CA MET A 249 -5.37 2.83 1.29
C MET A 249 -5.53 4.19 0.62
N GLY A 250 -4.43 4.92 0.38
CA GLY A 250 -4.46 6.13 -0.47
C GLY A 250 -4.81 5.82 -1.93
N VAL A 251 -4.25 4.72 -2.46
CA VAL A 251 -4.60 4.23 -3.81
C VAL A 251 -6.07 3.81 -3.88
N LEU A 252 -6.55 3.04 -2.91
CA LEU A 252 -7.95 2.60 -2.85
C LEU A 252 -8.91 3.80 -2.81
N ALA A 253 -8.59 4.81 -1.99
CA ALA A 253 -9.35 6.05 -1.95
C ALA A 253 -9.36 6.79 -3.29
N LEU A 254 -8.22 6.83 -4.01
CA LEU A 254 -8.15 7.39 -5.36
C LEU A 254 -9.01 6.61 -6.36
N ILE A 255 -8.99 5.27 -6.32
CA ILE A 255 -9.86 4.45 -7.17
C ILE A 255 -11.33 4.77 -6.89
N ARG A 256 -11.73 4.88 -5.60
CA ARG A 256 -13.10 5.26 -5.22
C ARG A 256 -13.49 6.65 -5.75
N VAL A 257 -12.60 7.62 -5.64
CA VAL A 257 -12.85 8.98 -6.13
C VAL A 257 -12.97 8.99 -7.66
N VAL A 258 -12.03 8.37 -8.36
CA VAL A 258 -11.97 8.41 -9.84
C VAL A 258 -13.14 7.63 -10.46
N TYR A 259 -13.32 6.37 -10.06
CA TYR A 259 -14.20 5.44 -10.78
C TYR A 259 -15.59 5.25 -10.16
N TYR A 260 -15.76 5.58 -8.87
CA TYR A 260 -17.02 5.37 -8.18
C TYR A 260 -17.74 6.67 -7.82
N LEU A 261 -17.02 7.79 -7.77
CA LEU A 261 -17.58 9.08 -7.41
C LEU A 261 -17.75 10.00 -8.63
N PHE A 262 -16.63 10.36 -9.27
CA PHE A 262 -16.65 11.23 -10.45
C PHE A 262 -17.04 10.47 -11.74
N GLY A 263 -16.61 9.24 -11.89
CA GLY A 263 -16.67 8.51 -13.15
C GLY A 263 -15.54 8.93 -14.09
N TRP A 264 -14.94 7.96 -14.78
CA TRP A 264 -13.82 8.20 -15.70
C TRP A 264 -14.24 9.13 -16.87
N SER A 265 -15.47 8.94 -17.38
CA SER A 265 -16.00 9.71 -18.53
C SER A 265 -16.12 11.22 -18.25
N PHE A 266 -16.42 11.61 -17.00
CA PHE A 266 -16.44 13.03 -16.60
C PHE A 266 -15.04 13.65 -16.59
N LEU A 267 -14.04 12.85 -16.23
CA LEU A 267 -12.65 13.29 -16.07
C LEU A 267 -11.85 13.24 -17.37
N ASP A 268 -12.28 12.41 -18.34
CA ASP A 268 -11.55 12.16 -19.56
C ASP A 268 -11.34 13.43 -20.40
N GLY A 269 -10.12 13.59 -20.94
CA GLY A 269 -9.71 14.75 -21.70
C GLY A 269 -9.60 16.05 -20.88
N SER A 270 -9.80 16.02 -19.55
CA SER A 270 -9.74 17.22 -18.71
C SER A 270 -8.31 17.63 -18.35
N TRP A 271 -8.16 18.92 -17.99
CA TRP A 271 -6.90 19.41 -17.44
C TRP A 271 -6.53 18.73 -16.12
N ALA A 272 -7.53 18.34 -15.32
CA ALA A 272 -7.32 17.69 -14.02
C ALA A 272 -6.75 16.27 -14.18
N GLN A 273 -7.23 15.49 -15.16
CA GLN A 273 -6.62 14.22 -15.57
C GLN A 273 -5.15 14.42 -15.96
N THR A 274 -4.89 15.36 -16.88
CA THR A 274 -3.53 15.65 -17.35
C THR A 274 -2.62 16.08 -16.21
N ALA A 275 -3.08 16.92 -15.29
CA ALA A 275 -2.31 17.38 -14.15
C ALA A 275 -1.92 16.22 -13.22
N VAL A 276 -2.85 15.29 -12.91
CA VAL A 276 -2.54 14.12 -12.07
C VAL A 276 -1.61 13.14 -12.79
N LEU A 277 -1.78 12.94 -14.11
CA LEU A 277 -0.84 12.17 -14.94
C LEU A 277 0.58 12.74 -14.85
N VAL A 278 0.75 14.03 -15.08
CA VAL A 278 2.05 14.70 -15.00
C VAL A 278 2.66 14.58 -13.62
N LEU A 279 1.88 14.84 -12.55
CA LEU A 279 2.36 14.71 -11.19
C LEU A 279 2.77 13.27 -10.84
N SER A 280 2.05 12.27 -11.34
CA SER A 280 2.42 10.86 -11.16
C SER A 280 3.75 10.53 -11.84
N LEU A 281 3.98 10.99 -13.07
CA LEU A 281 5.23 10.79 -13.81
C LEU A 281 6.42 11.52 -13.16
N ILE A 282 6.22 12.77 -12.71
CA ILE A 282 7.22 13.50 -11.93
C ILE A 282 7.59 12.69 -10.67
N THR A 283 6.59 12.14 -9.97
CA THR A 283 6.82 11.35 -8.75
C THR A 283 7.56 10.04 -9.05
N VAL A 284 7.23 9.36 -10.14
CA VAL A 284 7.91 8.14 -10.59
C VAL A 284 9.40 8.40 -10.81
N PHE A 285 9.73 9.43 -11.57
CA PHE A 285 11.12 9.76 -11.90
C PHE A 285 11.88 10.27 -10.68
N MET A 286 11.31 11.21 -9.93
CA MET A 286 11.90 11.80 -8.75
C MET A 286 12.16 10.73 -7.66
N GLY A 287 11.16 9.87 -7.37
CA GLY A 287 11.29 8.82 -6.37
C GLY A 287 12.42 7.84 -6.70
N SER A 288 12.53 7.40 -7.97
CA SER A 288 13.61 6.53 -8.43
C SER A 288 14.99 7.20 -8.37
N SER A 289 15.08 8.47 -8.75
CA SER A 289 16.32 9.25 -8.73
C SER A 289 16.82 9.48 -7.30
N LEU A 290 15.92 9.78 -6.35
CA LEU A 290 16.25 9.94 -4.95
C LEU A 290 16.64 8.61 -4.30
N ALA A 291 15.96 7.51 -4.66
CA ALA A 291 16.33 6.17 -4.20
C ALA A 291 17.76 5.79 -4.62
N LEU A 292 18.18 6.16 -5.84
CA LEU A 292 19.54 5.88 -6.34
C LEU A 292 20.63 6.57 -5.52
N ARG A 293 20.38 7.80 -5.04
CA ARG A 293 21.33 8.61 -4.29
C ARG A 293 21.39 8.28 -2.80
N GLU A 294 20.37 7.64 -2.26
CA GLU A 294 20.23 7.39 -0.83
C GLU A 294 21.05 6.18 -0.38
N ASP A 295 21.88 6.30 0.64
CA ASP A 295 22.69 5.19 1.20
C ASP A 295 22.00 4.48 2.37
N THR A 296 21.05 5.13 3.06
CA THR A 296 20.28 4.49 4.14
C THR A 296 19.28 3.50 3.56
N LEU A 297 19.41 2.21 3.91
CA LEU A 297 18.68 1.11 3.27
C LEU A 297 17.15 1.29 3.35
N LYS A 298 16.60 1.55 4.54
CA LYS A 298 15.14 1.78 4.70
C LYS A 298 14.66 3.03 3.97
N LYS A 299 15.46 4.10 3.92
CA LYS A 299 15.10 5.35 3.26
C LYS A 299 15.13 5.19 1.74
N ARG A 300 16.11 4.44 1.20
CA ARG A 300 16.16 4.03 -0.21
C ARG A 300 14.90 3.28 -0.61
N LEU A 301 14.47 2.30 0.20
CA LEU A 301 13.23 1.56 -0.03
C LEU A 301 11.99 2.46 0.09
N ALA A 302 11.98 3.46 0.95
CA ALA A 302 10.89 4.43 1.06
C ALA A 302 10.75 5.28 -0.22
N TYR A 303 11.83 5.82 -0.76
CA TYR A 303 11.80 6.54 -2.04
C TYR A 303 11.38 5.64 -3.19
N SER A 304 11.81 4.38 -3.17
CA SER A 304 11.34 3.42 -4.17
C SER A 304 9.83 3.12 -4.04
N THR A 305 9.24 3.26 -2.83
CA THR A 305 7.77 3.17 -2.65
C THR A 305 7.07 4.38 -3.28
N VAL A 306 7.58 5.59 -3.06
CA VAL A 306 7.10 6.83 -3.70
C VAL A 306 7.02 6.65 -5.22
N SER A 307 8.08 6.15 -5.84
CA SER A 307 8.10 5.87 -7.28
C SER A 307 7.06 4.81 -7.67
N GLN A 308 7.13 3.61 -7.08
CA GLN A 308 6.34 2.46 -7.52
C GLN A 308 4.83 2.59 -7.26
N VAL A 309 4.39 3.33 -6.23
CA VAL A 309 2.96 3.60 -6.01
C VAL A 309 2.44 4.60 -7.06
N SER A 310 3.29 5.50 -7.54
CA SER A 310 2.92 6.44 -8.59
C SER A 310 2.76 5.79 -9.98
N TYR A 311 3.33 4.58 -10.21
CA TYR A 311 2.95 3.75 -11.37
C TYR A 311 1.46 3.38 -11.33
N VAL A 312 0.94 3.09 -10.13
CA VAL A 312 -0.48 2.79 -9.96
C VAL A 312 -1.31 4.01 -10.31
N ILE A 313 -0.97 5.19 -9.76
CA ILE A 313 -1.70 6.44 -10.03
C ILE A 313 -1.67 6.78 -11.52
N PHE A 314 -0.53 6.59 -12.19
CA PHE A 314 -0.42 6.77 -13.64
C PHE A 314 -1.42 5.88 -14.38
N GLY A 315 -1.46 4.57 -14.09
CA GLY A 315 -2.38 3.63 -14.72
C GLY A 315 -3.85 3.93 -14.46
N LEU A 316 -4.18 4.40 -13.24
CA LEU A 316 -5.55 4.82 -12.89
C LEU A 316 -6.07 5.98 -13.74
N MET A 317 -5.18 6.88 -14.17
CA MET A 317 -5.53 8.10 -14.89
C MET A 317 -5.47 7.96 -16.42
N LEU A 318 -5.16 6.78 -16.94
CA LEU A 318 -5.18 6.50 -18.39
C LEU A 318 -6.58 6.19 -18.93
N PHE A 319 -7.54 5.91 -18.05
CA PHE A 319 -8.93 5.58 -18.38
C PHE A 319 -9.10 4.51 -19.47
N HIS A 320 -8.26 3.49 -19.37
CA HIS A 320 -8.32 2.31 -20.23
C HIS A 320 -8.39 1.03 -19.39
N PRO A 321 -9.23 0.02 -19.73
CA PRO A 321 -9.36 -1.21 -18.94
C PRO A 321 -8.04 -1.91 -18.63
N LEU A 322 -7.19 -2.11 -19.64
CA LEU A 322 -5.87 -2.74 -19.46
C LEU A 322 -4.94 -1.93 -18.53
N ALA A 323 -5.01 -0.59 -18.60
CA ALA A 323 -4.21 0.28 -17.74
C ALA A 323 -4.68 0.20 -16.28
N LEU A 324 -6.00 0.15 -16.05
CA LEU A 324 -6.57 -0.03 -14.72
C LEU A 324 -6.22 -1.40 -14.15
N GLU A 325 -6.30 -2.44 -14.95
CA GLU A 325 -5.89 -3.79 -14.57
C GLU A 325 -4.41 -3.84 -14.18
N GLY A 326 -3.54 -3.26 -15.02
CA GLY A 326 -2.12 -3.11 -14.73
C GLY A 326 -1.84 -2.32 -13.45
N ALA A 327 -2.62 -1.27 -13.17
CA ALA A 327 -2.53 -0.49 -11.94
C ALA A 327 -2.90 -1.32 -10.71
N ILE A 328 -3.97 -2.10 -10.77
CA ILE A 328 -4.39 -2.99 -9.66
C ILE A 328 -3.36 -4.10 -9.45
N TYR A 329 -2.88 -4.76 -10.50
CA TYR A 329 -1.78 -5.72 -10.43
C TYR A 329 -0.54 -5.08 -9.79
N GLN A 330 -0.17 -3.86 -10.19
CA GLN A 330 0.96 -3.15 -9.60
C GLN A 330 0.76 -2.89 -8.10
N ALA A 331 -0.45 -2.54 -7.68
CA ALA A 331 -0.77 -2.35 -6.26
C ALA A 331 -0.58 -3.65 -5.47
N VAL A 332 -1.07 -4.79 -5.99
CA VAL A 332 -0.98 -6.12 -5.36
C VAL A 332 0.48 -6.61 -5.28
N PHE A 333 1.16 -6.68 -6.42
CA PHE A 333 2.53 -7.24 -6.46
C PHE A 333 3.53 -6.36 -5.74
N HIS A 334 3.40 -5.04 -5.84
CA HIS A 334 4.21 -4.11 -5.08
C HIS A 334 3.96 -4.25 -3.57
N ALA A 335 2.73 -4.49 -3.12
CA ALA A 335 2.44 -4.70 -1.71
C ALA A 335 3.23 -5.90 -1.17
N ILE A 336 3.20 -7.04 -1.86
CA ILE A 336 3.88 -8.27 -1.45
C ILE A 336 5.40 -8.09 -1.50
N ALA A 337 5.94 -7.59 -2.62
CA ALA A 337 7.37 -7.40 -2.81
C ALA A 337 7.97 -6.40 -1.81
N LYS A 338 7.26 -5.31 -1.48
CA LYS A 338 7.72 -4.32 -0.50
C LYS A 338 7.75 -4.85 0.92
N ASN A 339 6.74 -5.62 1.31
CA ASN A 339 6.78 -6.26 2.61
C ASN A 339 7.98 -7.22 2.71
N ALA A 340 8.24 -8.03 1.67
CA ALA A 340 9.42 -8.89 1.63
C ALA A 340 10.74 -8.09 1.73
N LEU A 341 10.89 -6.97 0.99
CA LEU A 341 12.09 -6.14 1.03
C LEU A 341 12.32 -5.45 2.37
N PHE A 342 11.27 -4.87 2.98
CA PHE A 342 11.40 -4.23 4.29
C PHE A 342 11.66 -5.25 5.39
N MET A 343 11.08 -6.45 5.31
CA MET A 343 11.35 -7.54 6.24
C MET A 343 12.76 -8.10 6.07
N ALA A 344 13.24 -8.30 4.82
CA ALA A 344 14.63 -8.71 4.57
C ALA A 344 15.62 -7.68 5.09
N THR A 345 15.37 -6.40 4.84
CA THR A 345 16.13 -5.28 5.41
C THR A 345 16.09 -5.31 6.94
N GLY A 346 14.92 -5.56 7.52
CA GLY A 346 14.75 -5.69 8.96
C GLY A 346 15.55 -6.85 9.54
N ALA A 347 15.54 -8.01 8.89
CA ALA A 347 16.31 -9.17 9.31
C ALA A 347 17.83 -8.89 9.26
N ILE A 348 18.32 -8.19 8.24
CA ILE A 348 19.71 -7.77 8.14
C ILE A 348 20.06 -6.83 9.32
N ILE A 349 19.28 -5.76 9.52
CA ILE A 349 19.53 -4.78 10.58
C ILE A 349 19.45 -5.43 11.97
N TYR A 350 18.47 -6.32 12.19
CA TYR A 350 18.28 -7.04 13.45
C TYR A 350 19.52 -7.86 13.86
N GLN A 351 20.20 -8.45 12.87
CA GLN A 351 21.32 -9.35 13.11
C GLN A 351 22.68 -8.69 13.03
N THR A 352 22.82 -7.66 12.19
CA THR A 352 24.13 -7.03 11.90
C THR A 352 24.25 -5.61 12.40
N HIS A 353 23.13 -4.96 12.74
CA HIS A 353 23.04 -3.52 13.04
C HIS A 353 23.49 -2.61 11.88
N LEU A 354 23.73 -3.15 10.69
CA LEU A 354 24.13 -2.40 9.50
C LEU A 354 22.90 -1.72 8.87
N THR A 355 22.94 -0.42 8.67
CA THR A 355 21.81 0.37 8.15
C THR A 355 22.09 1.02 6.81
N GLN A 356 23.35 1.05 6.37
CA GLN A 356 23.78 1.67 5.12
C GLN A 356 24.08 0.63 4.06
N VAL A 357 23.75 0.93 2.80
CA VAL A 357 24.01 0.06 1.65
C VAL A 357 25.52 -0.17 1.44
N SER A 358 26.33 0.85 1.70
CA SER A 358 27.79 0.78 1.62
C SER A 358 28.39 -0.28 2.56
N GLN A 359 27.71 -0.60 3.67
CA GLN A 359 28.15 -1.55 4.69
C GLN A 359 27.79 -3.03 4.36
N LEU A 360 26.94 -3.28 3.37
CA LEU A 360 26.37 -4.62 3.10
C LEU A 360 27.30 -5.55 2.29
N ARG A 361 28.60 -5.29 2.28
CA ARG A 361 29.58 -6.09 1.53
C ARG A 361 29.75 -7.46 2.19
N GLY A 362 29.65 -8.52 1.39
CA GLY A 362 29.93 -9.91 1.82
C GLY A 362 28.86 -10.59 2.67
N ILE A 363 27.72 -9.94 2.97
CA ILE A 363 26.67 -10.53 3.79
C ILE A 363 25.91 -11.67 3.09
N GLY A 364 26.05 -11.82 1.77
CA GLY A 364 25.33 -12.82 0.98
C GLY A 364 25.62 -14.27 1.34
N GLY A 365 26.82 -14.58 1.81
CA GLY A 365 27.19 -15.91 2.29
C GLY A 365 26.48 -16.26 3.61
N PRO A 366 26.76 -15.55 4.72
CA PRO A 366 26.17 -15.81 6.03
C PRO A 366 24.64 -15.67 6.07
N TYR A 367 24.07 -14.76 5.28
CA TYR A 367 22.63 -14.43 5.24
C TYR A 367 21.98 -14.81 3.91
N SER A 368 22.38 -15.94 3.33
CA SER A 368 22.00 -16.34 1.97
C SER A 368 20.48 -16.37 1.74
N ILE A 369 19.68 -16.96 2.63
CA ILE A 369 18.21 -17.01 2.50
C ILE A 369 17.61 -15.60 2.43
N THR A 370 18.00 -14.74 3.37
CA THR A 370 17.51 -13.35 3.42
C THR A 370 17.89 -12.59 2.17
N MET A 371 19.14 -12.75 1.69
CA MET A 371 19.62 -12.07 0.50
C MET A 371 19.01 -12.60 -0.79
N TRP A 372 18.73 -13.91 -0.90
CA TRP A 372 17.99 -14.45 -2.03
C TRP A 372 16.54 -13.95 -2.06
N CYS A 373 15.85 -13.88 -0.91
CA CYS A 373 14.53 -13.28 -0.82
C CYS A 373 14.56 -11.78 -1.20
N PHE A 374 15.57 -11.03 -0.72
CA PHE A 374 15.77 -9.64 -1.13
C PHE A 374 16.01 -9.51 -2.64
N THR A 375 16.78 -10.42 -3.23
CA THR A 375 17.10 -10.44 -4.68
C THR A 375 15.82 -10.65 -5.49
N LEU A 376 15.06 -11.71 -5.21
CA LEU A 376 13.85 -12.02 -5.97
C LEU A 376 12.79 -10.92 -5.85
N ALA A 377 12.59 -10.36 -4.66
CA ALA A 377 11.71 -9.22 -4.47
C ALA A 377 12.22 -7.95 -5.19
N SER A 378 13.53 -7.75 -5.29
CA SER A 378 14.15 -6.67 -6.06
C SER A 378 13.92 -6.85 -7.56
N LEU A 379 14.10 -8.07 -8.09
CA LEU A 379 13.82 -8.39 -9.50
C LEU A 379 12.35 -8.09 -9.85
N SER A 380 11.43 -8.36 -8.93
CA SER A 380 10.02 -7.99 -9.11
C SER A 380 9.82 -6.47 -9.21
N LEU A 381 10.47 -5.67 -8.35
CA LEU A 381 10.35 -4.21 -8.45
C LEU A 381 10.98 -3.65 -9.74
N VAL A 382 12.04 -4.26 -10.23
CA VAL A 382 12.62 -3.93 -11.54
C VAL A 382 11.63 -4.26 -12.66
N GLY A 383 10.90 -5.37 -12.54
CA GLY A 383 9.99 -5.89 -13.55
C GLY A 383 10.65 -6.93 -14.44
N ILE A 384 11.39 -7.87 -13.84
CA ILE A 384 12.06 -8.97 -14.56
C ILE A 384 11.18 -10.24 -14.49
N PRO A 385 10.88 -10.91 -15.62
CA PRO A 385 10.19 -12.19 -15.61
C PRO A 385 10.97 -13.23 -14.76
N PRO A 386 10.28 -14.19 -14.10
CA PRO A 386 8.86 -14.47 -14.11
C PRO A 386 8.08 -13.83 -12.95
N THR A 387 8.46 -12.66 -12.48
CA THR A 387 7.87 -12.02 -11.29
C THR A 387 6.62 -11.19 -11.61
N GLY A 388 5.74 -11.01 -10.61
CA GLY A 388 4.51 -10.24 -10.76
C GLY A 388 4.72 -8.77 -11.17
N GLY A 389 5.85 -8.17 -10.79
CA GLY A 389 6.19 -6.81 -11.21
C GLY A 389 6.43 -6.66 -12.72
N PHE A 390 6.80 -7.72 -13.42
CA PHE A 390 6.84 -7.73 -14.89
C PHE A 390 5.41 -7.67 -15.45
N VAL A 391 4.52 -8.53 -14.96
CA VAL A 391 3.12 -8.60 -15.42
C VAL A 391 2.44 -7.24 -15.29
N SER A 392 2.51 -6.62 -14.12
CA SER A 392 1.88 -5.31 -13.90
C SER A 392 2.40 -4.21 -14.82
N LYS A 393 3.72 -4.16 -15.04
CA LYS A 393 4.35 -3.16 -15.94
C LYS A 393 4.03 -3.41 -17.39
N TRP A 394 3.87 -4.68 -17.78
CA TRP A 394 3.45 -5.05 -19.12
C TRP A 394 2.05 -4.51 -19.41
N PHE A 395 1.07 -4.83 -18.53
CA PHE A 395 -0.31 -4.33 -18.64
C PHE A 395 -0.38 -2.79 -18.60
N LEU A 396 0.44 -2.13 -17.77
CA LEU A 396 0.52 -0.67 -17.73
C LEU A 396 1.03 -0.08 -19.06
N ALA A 397 2.05 -0.69 -19.66
CA ALA A 397 2.61 -0.24 -20.94
C ALA A 397 1.62 -0.48 -22.09
N GLU A 398 1.02 -1.67 -22.15
CA GLU A 398 0.01 -2.02 -23.15
C GLU A 398 -1.23 -1.14 -23.03
N GLY A 399 -1.74 -0.93 -21.81
CA GLY A 399 -2.85 -0.04 -21.54
C GLY A 399 -2.53 1.43 -21.84
N ALA A 400 -1.29 1.88 -21.63
CA ALA A 400 -0.87 3.23 -22.01
C ALA A 400 -0.84 3.42 -23.54
N LEU A 401 -0.41 2.39 -24.28
CA LEU A 401 -0.42 2.44 -25.76
C LEU A 401 -1.84 2.38 -26.34
N ALA A 402 -2.75 1.68 -25.66
CA ALA A 402 -4.14 1.55 -26.06
C ALA A 402 -5.02 2.75 -25.66
N ALA A 403 -4.59 3.53 -24.65
CA ALA A 403 -5.30 4.71 -24.20
C ALA A 403 -5.12 5.88 -25.18
N GLU A 404 -6.22 6.58 -25.52
CA GLU A 404 -6.20 7.71 -26.45
C GLU A 404 -5.68 9.01 -25.81
N THR A 405 -4.69 8.93 -24.92
CA THR A 405 -4.10 10.07 -24.21
C THR A 405 -3.03 10.83 -25.02
N GLY A 406 -2.90 10.54 -26.31
CA GLY A 406 -1.98 11.22 -27.22
C GLY A 406 -0.52 11.09 -26.81
N PRO A 407 0.30 12.18 -26.84
CA PRO A 407 1.72 12.12 -26.51
C PRO A 407 2.02 11.67 -25.08
N MET A 408 1.07 11.81 -24.14
CA MET A 408 1.25 11.41 -22.74
C MET A 408 1.46 9.91 -22.56
N ALA A 409 0.88 9.07 -23.42
CA ALA A 409 1.12 7.62 -23.43
C ALA A 409 2.62 7.29 -23.64
N PHE A 410 3.23 7.89 -24.67
CA PHE A 410 4.64 7.66 -25.01
C PHE A 410 5.59 8.22 -23.94
N TRP A 411 5.34 9.44 -23.44
CA TRP A 411 6.11 10.00 -22.34
C TRP A 411 5.99 9.16 -21.08
N GLY A 412 4.78 8.66 -20.79
CA GLY A 412 4.52 7.77 -19.66
C GLY A 412 5.38 6.51 -19.73
N ILE A 413 5.32 5.78 -20.84
CA ILE A 413 6.11 4.57 -21.05
C ILE A 413 7.61 4.87 -20.93
N GLY A 414 8.09 5.96 -21.56
CA GLY A 414 9.48 6.38 -21.46
C GLY A 414 9.94 6.61 -20.02
N VAL A 415 9.14 7.33 -19.23
CA VAL A 415 9.42 7.56 -17.79
C VAL A 415 9.40 6.27 -17.00
N LEU A 416 8.44 5.37 -17.25
CA LEU A 416 8.36 4.07 -16.58
C LEU A 416 9.58 3.19 -16.89
N MET A 417 10.05 3.17 -18.14
CA MET A 417 11.26 2.44 -18.54
C MET A 417 12.52 3.01 -17.86
N VAL A 418 12.69 4.33 -17.87
CA VAL A 418 13.82 4.99 -17.19
C VAL A 418 13.78 4.68 -15.68
N SER A 419 12.60 4.75 -15.06
CA SER A 419 12.43 4.42 -13.66
C SER A 419 12.72 2.93 -13.36
N ALA A 420 12.40 2.01 -14.26
CA ALA A 420 12.75 0.59 -14.12
C ALA A 420 14.28 0.39 -14.16
N LEU A 421 14.99 1.09 -15.07
CA LEU A 421 16.45 1.09 -15.12
C LEU A 421 17.06 1.67 -13.84
N LEU A 422 16.53 2.80 -13.34
CA LEU A 422 16.95 3.38 -12.06
C LEU A 422 16.68 2.40 -10.90
N THR A 423 15.57 1.65 -10.96
CA THR A 423 15.23 0.62 -9.94
C THR A 423 16.28 -0.49 -9.94
N ALA A 424 16.69 -0.96 -11.09
CA ALA A 424 17.82 -1.88 -11.19
C ALA A 424 19.10 -1.24 -10.63
N GLY A 425 19.36 0.02 -10.97
CA GLY A 425 20.55 0.77 -10.53
C GLY A 425 20.65 0.96 -9.00
N TYR A 426 19.53 1.05 -8.26
CA TYR A 426 19.62 1.20 -6.80
C TYR A 426 19.40 -0.10 -6.02
N LEU A 427 18.83 -1.17 -6.59
CA LEU A 427 18.64 -2.45 -5.91
C LEU A 427 19.72 -3.49 -6.23
N LEU A 428 20.07 -3.67 -7.51
CA LEU A 428 21.02 -4.72 -7.91
C LEU A 428 22.42 -4.51 -7.34
N PRO A 429 22.98 -3.29 -7.19
CA PRO A 429 24.28 -3.10 -6.54
C PRO A 429 24.32 -3.60 -5.10
N ILE A 430 23.18 -3.58 -4.37
CA ILE A 430 23.08 -4.17 -3.03
C ILE A 430 23.33 -5.67 -3.10
N VAL A 431 22.63 -6.34 -4.03
CA VAL A 431 22.75 -7.79 -4.27
C VAL A 431 24.18 -8.17 -4.68
N VAL A 432 24.73 -7.44 -5.67
CA VAL A 432 26.08 -7.70 -6.17
C VAL A 432 27.12 -7.55 -5.05
N ARG A 433 27.08 -6.48 -4.28
CA ARG A 433 28.01 -6.27 -3.14
C ARG A 433 27.87 -7.33 -2.06
N ALA A 434 26.63 -7.79 -1.81
CA ALA A 434 26.38 -8.81 -0.81
C ALA A 434 26.97 -10.17 -1.20
N PHE A 435 26.80 -10.61 -2.45
CA PHE A 435 27.25 -11.92 -2.91
C PHE A 435 28.68 -11.93 -3.47
N PHE A 436 29.14 -10.80 -4.02
CA PHE A 436 30.46 -10.65 -4.67
C PHE A 436 31.29 -9.55 -4.00
N PRO A 437 31.80 -9.78 -2.79
CA PRO A 437 32.48 -8.75 -2.01
C PRO A 437 33.87 -8.36 -2.56
N GLY A 438 34.43 -9.11 -3.51
CA GLY A 438 35.78 -8.92 -4.03
C GLY A 438 36.85 -9.66 -3.21
N LYS A 439 38.09 -9.73 -3.77
CA LYS A 439 39.18 -10.56 -3.23
C LYS A 439 39.71 -10.09 -1.87
N ASP A 440 39.61 -8.79 -1.57
CA ASP A 440 40.18 -8.17 -0.35
C ASP A 440 39.19 -8.21 0.84
N PHE A 441 38.12 -8.97 0.74
CA PHE A 441 37.10 -9.05 1.78
C PHE A 441 37.32 -10.24 2.70
N ASP A 442 37.51 -9.98 3.99
CA ASP A 442 37.60 -11.03 5.01
C ASP A 442 36.18 -11.50 5.40
N GLN A 443 35.82 -12.70 4.95
CA GLN A 443 34.55 -13.34 5.26
C GLN A 443 34.36 -13.68 6.74
N GLN A 444 35.46 -13.79 7.52
CA GLN A 444 35.40 -14.09 8.95
C GLN A 444 34.94 -12.88 9.77
N SER A 445 35.04 -11.68 9.20
CA SER A 445 34.58 -10.43 9.83
C SER A 445 33.04 -10.30 9.92
N VAL A 446 32.31 -11.11 9.16
CA VAL A 446 30.84 -11.09 9.18
C VAL A 446 30.31 -12.02 10.28
N VAL A 447 29.67 -11.45 11.28
CA VAL A 447 29.08 -12.19 12.41
C VAL A 447 28.09 -13.23 11.89
N ARG A 448 28.24 -14.47 12.35
CA ARG A 448 27.35 -15.58 11.96
C ARG A 448 26.00 -15.47 12.64
N GLN A 449 24.96 -15.78 11.88
CA GLN A 449 23.55 -15.65 12.16
C GLN A 449 23.06 -16.48 13.38
N GLN A 450 22.18 -15.88 14.18
CA GLN A 450 21.33 -16.60 15.13
C GLN A 450 20.14 -17.25 14.39
N ASN A 451 19.59 -18.33 14.97
CA ASN A 451 18.47 -19.06 14.38
C ASN A 451 17.19 -18.21 14.38
N THR A 452 16.76 -17.73 13.20
CA THR A 452 15.61 -16.83 13.00
C THR A 452 14.59 -17.44 12.03
N TRP A 453 14.27 -18.72 12.22
CA TRP A 453 13.43 -19.48 11.30
C TRP A 453 12.05 -18.84 11.02
N LEU A 454 11.44 -18.15 12.00
CA LEU A 454 10.18 -17.42 11.78
C LEU A 454 10.34 -16.30 10.76
N MET A 455 11.48 -15.59 10.78
CA MET A 455 11.76 -14.57 9.77
C MET A 455 11.94 -15.18 8.38
N TRP A 456 12.65 -16.32 8.28
CA TRP A 456 12.88 -16.97 6.99
C TRP A 456 11.62 -17.52 6.36
N ILE A 457 10.76 -18.19 7.13
CA ILE A 457 9.50 -18.73 6.61
C ILE A 457 8.66 -17.62 5.98
N THR A 458 8.50 -16.50 6.67
CA THR A 458 7.69 -15.40 6.17
C THR A 458 8.30 -14.71 4.95
N LEU A 459 9.62 -14.54 4.92
CA LEU A 459 10.34 -14.02 3.77
C LEU A 459 10.18 -14.94 2.56
N CYS A 460 10.42 -16.24 2.73
CA CYS A 460 10.27 -17.23 1.66
C CYS A 460 8.83 -17.28 1.14
N LEU A 461 7.83 -17.23 2.04
CA LEU A 461 6.41 -17.25 1.66
C LEU A 461 6.03 -16.03 0.81
N LEU A 462 6.38 -14.82 1.24
CA LEU A 462 6.08 -13.60 0.46
C LEU A 462 6.86 -13.58 -0.86
N THR A 463 8.11 -14.01 -0.85
CA THR A 463 8.93 -14.06 -2.07
C THR A 463 8.40 -15.10 -3.05
N ALA A 464 8.00 -16.28 -2.56
CA ALA A 464 7.35 -17.30 -3.38
C ALA A 464 6.04 -16.77 -3.97
N ALA A 465 5.22 -16.04 -3.19
CA ALA A 465 3.99 -15.43 -3.67
C ALA A 465 4.25 -14.44 -4.82
N VAL A 466 5.31 -13.61 -4.74
CA VAL A 466 5.68 -12.68 -5.82
C VAL A 466 6.03 -13.41 -7.12
N VAL A 467 6.73 -14.54 -7.03
CA VAL A 467 7.13 -15.34 -8.21
C VAL A 467 5.93 -16.13 -8.73
N LEU A 468 5.21 -16.86 -7.86
CA LEU A 468 4.08 -17.70 -8.27
C LEU A 468 2.95 -16.89 -8.91
N LEU A 469 2.57 -15.76 -8.30
CA LEU A 469 1.56 -14.88 -8.89
C LEU A 469 2.04 -14.21 -10.18
N GLY A 470 3.36 -14.04 -10.36
CA GLY A 470 3.93 -13.59 -11.62
C GLY A 470 3.91 -14.64 -12.72
N MET A 471 4.07 -15.93 -12.35
CA MET A 471 3.97 -17.06 -13.29
C MET A 471 2.52 -17.41 -13.64
N PHE A 472 1.61 -17.22 -12.71
CA PHE A 472 0.19 -17.58 -12.84
C PHE A 472 -0.72 -16.38 -12.49
N PRO A 473 -0.64 -15.25 -13.22
CA PRO A 473 -1.45 -14.06 -12.93
C PRO A 473 -2.95 -14.31 -13.06
N GLY A 474 -3.37 -15.24 -13.93
CA GLY A 474 -4.74 -15.63 -14.16
C GLY A 474 -5.52 -16.11 -12.92
N VAL A 475 -4.83 -16.43 -11.82
CA VAL A 475 -5.50 -16.68 -10.52
C VAL A 475 -6.29 -15.46 -10.03
N LEU A 476 -5.89 -14.26 -10.44
CA LEU A 476 -6.56 -13.01 -10.06
C LEU A 476 -7.62 -12.55 -11.08
N ASP A 477 -7.71 -13.16 -12.26
CA ASP A 477 -8.64 -12.75 -13.34
C ASP A 477 -10.10 -12.64 -12.88
N PRO A 478 -10.68 -13.60 -12.10
CA PRO A 478 -12.07 -13.48 -11.68
C PRO A 478 -12.33 -12.24 -10.78
N LEU A 479 -11.30 -11.81 -10.03
CA LEU A 479 -11.39 -10.60 -9.22
C LEU A 479 -11.23 -9.36 -10.09
N MET A 480 -10.31 -9.39 -11.07
CA MET A 480 -10.07 -8.29 -12.01
C MET A 480 -11.29 -8.01 -12.88
N GLU A 481 -11.91 -9.05 -13.46
CA GLU A 481 -13.17 -8.91 -14.23
C GLU A 481 -14.27 -8.27 -13.39
N GLY A 482 -14.43 -8.69 -12.14
CA GLY A 482 -15.42 -8.14 -11.21
C GLY A 482 -15.15 -6.68 -10.78
N ILE A 483 -13.91 -6.17 -10.96
CA ILE A 483 -13.52 -4.81 -10.64
C ILE A 483 -13.55 -3.93 -11.89
N VAL A 484 -12.84 -4.34 -12.94
CA VAL A 484 -12.59 -3.50 -14.13
C VAL A 484 -13.83 -3.40 -15.01
N GLY A 485 -14.52 -4.52 -15.26
CA GLY A 485 -15.70 -4.53 -16.13
C GLY A 485 -16.76 -3.51 -15.73
N PRO A 486 -17.26 -3.51 -14.49
CA PRO A 486 -18.29 -2.55 -14.07
C PRO A 486 -17.88 -1.08 -14.14
N MET A 487 -16.59 -0.76 -14.07
CA MET A 487 -16.09 0.63 -14.10
C MET A 487 -16.18 1.27 -15.50
N PHE A 488 -16.18 0.45 -16.57
CA PHE A 488 -16.22 0.90 -17.96
C PHE A 488 -17.53 0.57 -18.68
N GLN A 489 -18.53 0.01 -17.99
CA GLN A 489 -19.85 -0.32 -18.55
C GLN A 489 -20.89 0.81 -18.43
N GLY A 490 -20.49 2.02 -18.02
CA GLY A 490 -21.33 3.21 -17.83
C GLY A 490 -21.33 4.16 -19.01
#